data_773e1f1ed7e222d40a79b331a4a3a9d4
#
_entry.id   773e1f1ed7e222d40a79b331a4a3a9d4
#
_cell.length_a   1.000
_cell.length_b   1.000
_cell.length_c   1.000
_cell.angle_alpha   90.00
_cell.angle_beta   90.00
_cell.angle_gamma   90.00
#
_symmetry.space_group_name_H-M   'P 1'
#
loop_
_entity.id
_entity.type
_entity.pdbx_description
1 polymer ?
#
loop_
_entity_poly.entity_id
_entity_poly.type
_entity_poly.pdbx_seq_one_letter_code
_entity_poly.pdbx_strand_id
1 'polypeptide(L)'
;MNQGINFYKTWDVKKISQCHESNGSKTLTPNSRLDRWGAINTAISSWLINDADDDIAIKVAEENFKFHDPLQRKIMSDLFERFRKLLPKPLPEVNIDYFRKEVTRKINDTEVGMYTSFQYELTGKDNIEYIKLKAGVTDVEDIDRAIVAESKYDDETFYSAQLINDDFAEIEEPSNSKEIIDDYFKIIEDYETNRRKAEPGLHCYMCERPSRCGQYPLVDNEEVKSNYRGILISKTNLLNLENCERWSSWRAQYSIPKDFENDSDQAQLGRKYHDFAQKMLVNNNDIFGTNEIKRLESLLENEEENFKVQILKKYKELIQELDENISDKDNLEIKLSEYGLGFTIIEDGIVANKNMTLRDGRVAVTFMGQADLVGRYNGKPLIIELKTGRESQNDLTEAELYALGAKLLLNEDEVTVFHVYTNQDGGKLKPRSFGKDDYESIIKKFQNKAERISKWNPADSLSPKFTVGDWCTNCDYQTTCPEYR
;
A
#
# COMPACT_ATOMS: atom_id res chain seq x y z
N MET A 1 -17.92 -22.07 -31.53
CA MET A 1 -17.71 -20.77 -30.87
C MET A 1 -16.31 -20.84 -30.27
N ASN A 2 -15.36 -20.07 -30.80
CA ASN A 2 -14.05 -19.95 -30.16
C ASN A 2 -14.30 -19.25 -28.82
N GLN A 3 -14.28 -19.99 -27.72
CA GLN A 3 -14.19 -19.38 -26.40
C GLN A 3 -12.81 -18.72 -26.37
N GLY A 4 -12.77 -17.39 -26.40
CA GLY A 4 -11.53 -16.64 -26.33
C GLY A 4 -10.84 -16.94 -25.01
N ILE A 5 -9.51 -17.05 -25.04
CA ILE A 5 -8.67 -17.22 -23.84
C ILE A 5 -8.90 -16.02 -22.92
N ASN A 6 -9.17 -16.28 -21.63
CA ASN A 6 -9.26 -15.24 -20.63
C ASN A 6 -7.85 -14.88 -20.14
N PHE A 7 -7.40 -13.64 -20.40
CA PHE A 7 -6.08 -13.17 -20.01
C PHE A 7 -6.11 -12.26 -18.79
N TYR A 8 -5.27 -12.57 -17.80
CA TYR A 8 -5.04 -11.77 -16.61
C TYR A 8 -3.72 -11.00 -16.70
N LYS A 9 -3.75 -9.71 -16.37
CA LYS A 9 -2.52 -8.94 -16.18
C LYS A 9 -1.86 -9.36 -14.86
N THR A 10 -0.53 -9.49 -14.83
CA THR A 10 0.24 -9.85 -13.62
C THR A 10 -0.14 -9.02 -12.40
N TRP A 11 -0.32 -7.70 -12.57
CA TRP A 11 -0.78 -6.79 -11.53
C TRP A 11 -2.17 -7.14 -10.96
N ASP A 12 -3.11 -7.59 -11.80
CA ASP A 12 -4.45 -7.97 -11.36
C ASP A 12 -4.41 -9.28 -10.59
N VAL A 13 -3.57 -10.24 -10.99
CA VAL A 13 -3.35 -11.49 -10.24
C VAL A 13 -2.75 -11.21 -8.88
N LYS A 14 -1.78 -10.30 -8.79
CA LYS A 14 -1.22 -9.85 -7.51
C LYS A 14 -2.27 -9.23 -6.59
N LYS A 15 -3.18 -8.42 -7.12
CA LYS A 15 -4.31 -7.88 -6.33
C LYS A 15 -5.22 -9.00 -5.85
N ILE A 16 -5.56 -9.95 -6.72
CA ILE A 16 -6.42 -11.10 -6.39
C ILE A 16 -5.78 -11.95 -5.29
N SER A 17 -4.46 -12.19 -5.33
CA SER A 17 -3.75 -12.96 -4.30
C SER A 17 -3.85 -12.34 -2.90
N GLN A 18 -4.01 -11.04 -2.82
CA GLN A 18 -4.14 -10.30 -1.56
C GLN A 18 -5.60 -10.18 -1.11
N CYS A 19 -6.52 -10.02 -2.05
CA CYS A 19 -7.95 -9.92 -1.75
C CYS A 19 -8.78 -10.10 -3.03
N HIS A 20 -9.62 -11.11 -3.07
CA HIS A 20 -10.48 -11.39 -4.24
C HIS A 20 -11.40 -10.22 -4.61
N GLU A 21 -11.88 -9.45 -3.63
CA GLU A 21 -12.72 -8.27 -3.85
C GLU A 21 -11.96 -7.06 -4.43
N SER A 22 -10.63 -7.05 -4.39
CA SER A 22 -9.82 -5.94 -4.91
C SER A 22 -9.94 -5.76 -6.42
N ASN A 23 -10.32 -6.80 -7.15
CA ASN A 23 -10.50 -6.80 -8.61
C ASN A 23 -11.93 -6.38 -9.05
N GLY A 24 -12.73 -5.81 -8.17
CA GLY A 24 -14.08 -5.35 -8.49
C GLY A 24 -14.13 -4.00 -9.22
N SER A 25 -15.38 -3.50 -9.44
CA SER A 25 -15.61 -2.23 -10.14
C SER A 25 -14.91 -1.03 -9.47
N LYS A 26 -14.25 -0.21 -10.28
CA LYS A 26 -13.51 0.99 -9.85
C LYS A 26 -14.43 2.04 -9.23
N THR A 27 -13.93 2.77 -8.23
CA THR A 27 -14.56 4.01 -7.77
C THR A 27 -14.29 5.12 -8.77
N LEU A 28 -15.19 6.11 -8.83
CA LEU A 28 -15.01 7.30 -9.68
C LEU A 28 -14.03 8.32 -9.08
N THR A 29 -13.24 7.94 -8.09
CA THR A 29 -12.28 8.84 -7.46
C THR A 29 -11.20 9.21 -8.48
N PRO A 30 -10.94 10.49 -8.72
CA PRO A 30 -9.79 10.91 -9.52
C PRO A 30 -8.51 10.30 -8.92
N ASN A 31 -7.78 9.55 -9.73
CA ASN A 31 -6.54 8.92 -9.29
C ASN A 31 -5.35 9.69 -9.87
N SER A 32 -4.89 10.69 -9.13
CA SER A 32 -3.76 11.55 -9.55
C SER A 32 -2.48 10.77 -9.90
N ARG A 33 -2.32 9.57 -9.34
CA ARG A 33 -1.21 8.66 -9.72
C ARG A 33 -1.38 8.12 -11.13
N LEU A 34 -2.59 7.65 -11.49
CA LEU A 34 -2.87 7.12 -12.84
C LEU A 34 -2.85 8.24 -13.88
N ASP A 35 -3.39 9.42 -13.54
CA ASP A 35 -3.37 10.58 -14.44
C ASP A 35 -1.93 11.04 -14.70
N ARG A 36 -1.10 11.11 -13.67
CA ARG A 36 0.33 11.41 -13.80
C ARG A 36 1.09 10.37 -14.62
N TRP A 37 0.82 9.07 -14.38
CA TRP A 37 1.38 7.99 -15.17
C TRP A 37 1.00 8.11 -16.64
N GLY A 38 -0.27 8.34 -16.93
CA GLY A 38 -0.76 8.56 -18.30
C GLY A 38 -0.09 9.77 -18.95
N ALA A 39 0.08 10.87 -18.21
CA ALA A 39 0.75 12.06 -18.72
C ALA A 39 2.23 11.82 -19.04
N ILE A 40 2.96 11.13 -18.16
CA ILE A 40 4.36 10.77 -18.41
C ILE A 40 4.48 9.91 -19.66
N ASN A 41 3.65 8.86 -19.81
CA ASN A 41 3.63 8.03 -21.00
C ASN A 41 3.33 8.85 -22.27
N THR A 42 2.37 9.78 -22.20
CA THR A 42 2.03 10.63 -23.34
C THR A 42 3.18 11.57 -23.70
N ALA A 43 3.85 12.17 -22.70
CA ALA A 43 5.02 13.01 -22.93
C ALA A 43 6.14 12.21 -23.60
N ILE A 44 6.48 11.03 -23.06
CA ILE A 44 7.52 10.16 -23.61
C ILE A 44 7.18 9.73 -25.04
N SER A 45 5.95 9.26 -25.27
CA SER A 45 5.51 8.83 -26.59
C SER A 45 5.56 9.98 -27.62
N SER A 46 5.10 11.17 -27.22
CA SER A 46 5.16 12.36 -28.07
C SER A 46 6.62 12.77 -28.39
N TRP A 47 7.50 12.69 -27.40
CA TRP A 47 8.92 12.98 -27.55
C TRP A 47 9.60 12.03 -28.53
N LEU A 48 9.31 10.74 -28.42
CA LEU A 48 9.87 9.70 -29.30
C LEU A 48 9.39 9.85 -30.76
N ILE A 49 8.14 10.30 -30.97
CA ILE A 49 7.55 10.48 -32.31
C ILE A 49 8.04 11.79 -32.97
N ASN A 50 8.27 12.87 -32.19
CA ASN A 50 8.55 14.20 -32.70
C ASN A 50 10.04 14.58 -32.61
N ASP A 51 10.93 13.71 -33.00
CA ASP A 51 12.38 13.92 -33.08
C ASP A 51 13.00 14.49 -31.77
N ALA A 52 12.47 14.05 -30.65
CA ALA A 52 12.93 14.43 -29.32
C ALA A 52 12.72 15.94 -28.95
N ASP A 53 11.62 16.53 -29.39
CA ASP A 53 11.22 17.89 -29.01
C ASP A 53 10.52 17.89 -27.64
N ASP A 54 11.19 18.45 -26.64
CA ASP A 54 10.73 18.48 -25.24
C ASP A 54 9.49 19.35 -25.06
N ASP A 55 9.44 20.52 -25.69
CA ASP A 55 8.35 21.48 -25.52
C ASP A 55 7.04 20.94 -26.10
N ILE A 56 7.13 20.26 -27.24
CA ILE A 56 5.98 19.58 -27.86
C ILE A 56 5.51 18.44 -26.95
N ALA A 57 6.41 17.63 -26.42
CA ALA A 57 6.09 16.48 -25.58
C ALA A 57 5.34 16.91 -24.30
N ILE A 58 5.85 17.90 -23.58
CA ILE A 58 5.23 18.41 -22.36
C ILE A 58 3.85 19.03 -22.67
N LYS A 59 3.77 19.83 -23.73
CA LYS A 59 2.52 20.48 -24.14
C LYS A 59 1.42 19.45 -24.46
N VAL A 60 1.73 18.39 -25.22
CA VAL A 60 0.78 17.33 -25.56
C VAL A 60 0.29 16.59 -24.31
N ALA A 61 1.19 16.33 -23.35
CA ALA A 61 0.82 15.72 -22.08
C ALA A 61 -0.11 16.62 -21.26
N GLU A 62 0.20 17.91 -21.16
CA GLU A 62 -0.62 18.89 -20.43
C GLU A 62 -2.02 19.06 -21.03
N GLU A 63 -2.12 19.11 -22.35
CA GLU A 63 -3.41 19.22 -23.05
C GLU A 63 -4.30 17.99 -22.85
N ASN A 64 -3.71 16.78 -22.86
CA ASN A 64 -4.45 15.53 -22.69
C ASN A 64 -4.92 15.29 -21.25
N PHE A 65 -4.10 15.64 -20.26
CA PHE A 65 -4.39 15.34 -18.86
C PHE A 65 -4.90 16.53 -18.06
N LYS A 66 -4.95 17.74 -18.65
CA LYS A 66 -5.52 18.96 -18.07
C LYS A 66 -5.10 19.16 -16.60
N PHE A 67 -3.80 19.02 -16.31
CA PHE A 67 -3.30 19.26 -14.98
C PHE A 67 -3.56 20.69 -14.53
N HIS A 68 -4.46 20.84 -13.57
CA HIS A 68 -4.69 22.11 -12.90
C HIS A 68 -3.73 22.33 -11.72
N ASP A 69 -3.10 21.24 -11.25
CA ASP A 69 -2.20 21.23 -10.11
C ASP A 69 -0.74 21.50 -10.53
N PRO A 70 -0.16 22.65 -10.16
CA PRO A 70 1.21 23.00 -10.53
C PRO A 70 2.27 22.01 -10.02
N LEU A 71 2.05 21.41 -8.83
CA LEU A 71 2.98 20.45 -8.26
C LEU A 71 2.98 19.13 -9.05
N GLN A 72 1.82 18.62 -9.41
CA GLN A 72 1.71 17.42 -10.25
C GLN A 72 2.34 17.61 -11.63
N ARG A 73 2.17 18.81 -12.19
CA ARG A 73 2.81 19.20 -13.46
C ARG A 73 4.33 19.18 -13.34
N LYS A 74 4.87 19.79 -12.28
CA LYS A 74 6.31 19.77 -12.04
C LYS A 74 6.85 18.34 -11.89
N ILE A 75 6.20 17.50 -11.09
CA ILE A 75 6.61 16.11 -10.91
C ILE A 75 6.58 15.35 -12.25
N MET A 76 5.56 15.55 -13.08
CA MET A 76 5.49 14.96 -14.41
C MET A 76 6.68 15.40 -15.29
N SER A 77 6.99 16.68 -15.31
CA SER A 77 8.13 17.23 -16.04
C SER A 77 9.47 16.67 -15.55
N ASP A 78 9.67 16.61 -14.24
CA ASP A 78 10.90 16.08 -13.63
C ASP A 78 11.10 14.59 -13.97
N LEU A 79 10.03 13.79 -13.93
CA LEU A 79 10.09 12.35 -14.27
C LEU A 79 10.30 12.14 -15.78
N PHE A 80 9.71 12.98 -16.63
CA PHE A 80 9.96 12.95 -18.06
C PHE A 80 11.43 13.30 -18.39
N GLU A 81 12.00 14.32 -17.73
CA GLU A 81 13.41 14.68 -17.91
C GLU A 81 14.36 13.56 -17.48
N ARG A 82 14.04 12.83 -16.40
CA ARG A 82 14.80 11.65 -15.97
C ARG A 82 14.77 10.55 -17.02
N PHE A 83 13.59 10.19 -17.55
CA PHE A 83 13.49 9.21 -18.62
C PHE A 83 14.36 9.58 -19.82
N ARG A 84 14.31 10.83 -20.24
CA ARG A 84 15.10 11.33 -21.38
C ARG A 84 16.62 11.16 -21.19
N LYS A 85 17.10 11.27 -19.95
CA LYS A 85 18.52 11.07 -19.61
C LYS A 85 18.92 9.58 -19.60
N LEU A 86 17.98 8.68 -19.35
CA LEU A 86 18.24 7.24 -19.28
C LEU A 86 18.37 6.57 -20.66
N LEU A 87 17.74 7.12 -21.69
CA LEU A 87 17.78 6.54 -23.03
C LEU A 87 19.12 6.80 -23.75
N PRO A 88 19.66 5.79 -24.45
CA PRO A 88 20.86 5.94 -25.29
C PRO A 88 20.61 6.90 -26.45
N LYS A 89 21.66 7.61 -26.88
CA LYS A 89 21.64 8.48 -28.05
C LYS A 89 22.68 8.02 -29.08
N PRO A 90 22.38 8.05 -30.41
CA PRO A 90 21.09 8.42 -31.03
C PRO A 90 20.01 7.41 -30.71
N LEU A 91 18.75 7.85 -30.77
CA LEU A 91 17.61 6.97 -30.57
C LEU A 91 17.52 5.99 -31.74
N PRO A 92 17.36 4.67 -31.47
CA PRO A 92 17.02 3.70 -32.48
C PRO A 92 15.60 3.92 -33.01
N GLU A 93 15.20 3.16 -34.05
CA GLU A 93 13.80 3.16 -34.47
C GLU A 93 12.92 2.68 -33.31
N VAL A 94 11.92 3.48 -32.94
CA VAL A 94 11.07 3.25 -31.77
C VAL A 94 9.65 2.96 -32.22
N ASN A 95 9.14 1.83 -31.80
CA ASN A 95 7.74 1.48 -31.95
C ASN A 95 7.02 1.67 -30.58
N ILE A 96 5.91 2.41 -30.60
CA ILE A 96 5.16 2.77 -29.40
C ILE A 96 3.83 2.05 -29.44
N ASP A 97 3.75 0.99 -28.65
CA ASP A 97 2.51 0.23 -28.41
C ASP A 97 2.61 -0.48 -27.06
N TYR A 98 1.55 -1.17 -26.67
CA TYR A 98 1.60 -2.06 -25.52
C TYR A 98 1.99 -3.46 -25.98
N PHE A 99 3.29 -3.75 -25.92
CA PHE A 99 3.84 -5.06 -26.23
C PHE A 99 3.59 -6.01 -25.08
N ARG A 100 3.08 -7.21 -25.39
CA ARG A 100 2.74 -8.20 -24.37
C ARG A 100 3.64 -9.40 -24.50
N LYS A 101 4.10 -9.90 -23.36
CA LYS A 101 4.65 -11.24 -23.21
C LYS A 101 3.66 -12.07 -22.41
N GLU A 102 3.34 -13.26 -22.90
CA GLU A 102 2.20 -14.05 -22.46
C GLU A 102 2.61 -15.49 -22.17
N VAL A 103 1.98 -16.08 -21.16
CA VAL A 103 2.04 -17.50 -20.85
C VAL A 103 0.62 -18.03 -20.66
N THR A 104 0.37 -19.27 -21.06
CA THR A 104 -0.95 -19.90 -20.92
C THR A 104 -0.85 -21.22 -20.18
N ARG A 105 -1.91 -21.59 -19.47
CA ARG A 105 -2.10 -22.88 -18.80
C ARG A 105 -3.57 -23.32 -18.91
N LYS A 106 -3.82 -24.62 -18.78
CA LYS A 106 -5.17 -25.13 -18.67
C LYS A 106 -5.60 -25.17 -17.21
N ILE A 107 -6.74 -24.55 -16.92
CA ILE A 107 -7.42 -24.58 -15.61
C ILE A 107 -8.83 -25.13 -15.86
N ASN A 108 -9.17 -26.29 -15.27
CA ASN A 108 -10.49 -26.91 -15.41
C ASN A 108 -10.94 -27.02 -16.90
N ASP A 109 -10.07 -27.54 -17.77
CA ASP A 109 -10.26 -27.68 -19.23
C ASP A 109 -10.41 -26.37 -20.02
N THR A 110 -10.29 -25.22 -19.36
CA THR A 110 -10.29 -23.90 -20.01
C THR A 110 -8.85 -23.38 -20.13
N GLU A 111 -8.50 -22.84 -21.30
CA GLU A 111 -7.22 -22.17 -21.46
C GLU A 111 -7.27 -20.78 -20.85
N VAL A 112 -6.37 -20.51 -19.90
CA VAL A 112 -6.25 -19.23 -19.21
C VAL A 112 -4.86 -18.68 -19.46
N GLY A 113 -4.77 -17.38 -19.72
CA GLY A 113 -3.51 -16.71 -19.99
C GLY A 113 -3.17 -15.69 -18.90
N MET A 114 -1.87 -15.44 -18.75
CA MET A 114 -1.33 -14.35 -17.95
C MET A 114 -0.30 -13.58 -18.76
N TYR A 115 -0.24 -12.26 -18.58
CA TYR A 115 0.67 -11.42 -19.36
C TYR A 115 1.31 -10.30 -18.55
N THR A 116 2.51 -9.94 -18.98
CA THR A 116 3.15 -8.66 -18.64
C THR A 116 3.19 -7.75 -19.87
N SER A 117 3.33 -6.44 -19.68
CA SER A 117 3.35 -5.47 -20.77
C SER A 117 4.52 -4.52 -20.68
N PHE A 118 5.01 -4.12 -21.85
CA PHE A 118 6.05 -3.15 -22.09
C PHE A 118 5.47 -1.96 -22.86
N GLN A 119 6.02 -0.78 -22.69
CA GLN A 119 5.53 0.45 -23.30
C GLN A 119 6.21 0.80 -24.60
N TYR A 120 7.46 0.38 -24.76
CA TYR A 120 8.29 0.75 -25.93
C TYR A 120 9.04 -0.47 -26.44
N GLU A 121 9.18 -0.53 -27.77
CA GLU A 121 10.03 -1.47 -28.49
C GLU A 121 11.05 -0.66 -29.28
N LEU A 122 12.32 -0.95 -29.09
CA LEU A 122 13.44 -0.36 -29.81
C LEU A 122 13.97 -1.40 -30.78
N THR A 123 13.82 -1.16 -32.08
CA THR A 123 14.27 -2.09 -33.11
C THR A 123 15.69 -1.77 -33.55
N GLY A 124 16.64 -2.61 -33.16
CA GLY A 124 18.02 -2.59 -33.66
C GLY A 124 18.17 -3.43 -34.95
N LYS A 125 19.41 -3.52 -35.48
CA LYS A 125 19.69 -4.33 -36.67
C LYS A 125 19.58 -5.84 -36.41
N ASP A 126 19.96 -6.26 -35.18
CA ASP A 126 20.14 -7.66 -34.85
C ASP A 126 19.38 -8.04 -33.52
N ASN A 127 18.75 -7.07 -32.86
CA ASN A 127 18.02 -7.30 -31.64
C ASN A 127 16.79 -6.39 -31.51
N ILE A 128 15.83 -6.83 -30.72
CA ILE A 128 14.64 -6.08 -30.30
C ILE A 128 14.74 -5.86 -28.81
N GLU A 129 14.64 -4.61 -28.39
CA GLU A 129 14.68 -4.23 -26.99
C GLU A 129 13.32 -3.73 -26.52
N TYR A 130 12.81 -4.28 -25.42
CA TYR A 130 11.55 -3.87 -24.84
C TYR A 130 11.78 -3.09 -23.54
N ILE A 131 11.11 -1.97 -23.36
CA ILE A 131 11.24 -1.14 -22.17
C ILE A 131 9.95 -1.14 -21.38
N LYS A 132 10.07 -1.55 -20.10
CA LYS A 132 9.02 -1.43 -19.08
C LYS A 132 9.25 -0.17 -18.24
N LEU A 133 8.36 0.79 -18.39
CA LEU A 133 8.44 2.03 -17.63
C LEU A 133 7.88 1.87 -16.22
N LYS A 134 8.63 2.31 -15.22
CA LYS A 134 8.26 2.33 -13.80
C LYS A 134 8.39 3.75 -13.25
N ALA A 135 7.27 4.35 -12.83
CA ALA A 135 7.25 5.68 -12.20
C ALA A 135 7.10 5.60 -10.66
N GLY A 136 7.35 4.44 -10.08
CA GLY A 136 7.40 4.18 -8.64
C GLY A 136 8.77 3.66 -8.24
N VAL A 137 8.98 3.50 -6.94
CA VAL A 137 10.25 2.97 -6.36
C VAL A 137 10.35 1.44 -6.40
N THR A 138 9.25 0.74 -6.69
CA THR A 138 9.25 -0.74 -6.73
C THR A 138 9.88 -1.26 -8.01
N ASP A 139 10.74 -2.24 -7.88
CA ASP A 139 11.36 -2.96 -8.99
C ASP A 139 10.33 -3.76 -9.81
N VAL A 140 10.80 -4.38 -10.92
CA VAL A 140 10.02 -5.32 -11.71
C VAL A 140 9.69 -6.53 -10.83
N GLU A 141 8.43 -6.93 -10.82
CA GLU A 141 7.97 -8.07 -10.01
C GLU A 141 8.55 -9.39 -10.56
N ASP A 142 8.83 -10.35 -9.67
CA ASP A 142 9.37 -11.66 -10.08
C ASP A 142 8.48 -12.39 -11.08
N ILE A 143 7.17 -12.22 -11.02
CA ILE A 143 6.26 -12.80 -12.01
C ILE A 143 6.42 -12.17 -13.39
N ASP A 144 6.66 -10.85 -13.48
CA ASP A 144 6.95 -10.21 -14.77
C ASP A 144 8.25 -10.74 -15.36
N ARG A 145 9.29 -10.90 -14.51
CA ARG A 145 10.59 -11.49 -14.87
C ARG A 145 10.44 -12.94 -15.34
N ALA A 146 9.63 -13.72 -14.64
CA ALA A 146 9.36 -15.12 -14.97
C ALA A 146 8.63 -15.28 -16.31
N ILE A 147 7.64 -14.42 -16.61
CA ILE A 147 6.94 -14.43 -17.91
C ILE A 147 7.89 -14.08 -19.03
N VAL A 148 8.76 -13.10 -18.84
CA VAL A 148 9.81 -12.75 -19.82
C VAL A 148 10.69 -13.97 -20.09
N ALA A 149 11.21 -14.62 -19.06
CA ALA A 149 12.09 -15.79 -19.19
C ALA A 149 11.44 -16.96 -19.96
N GLU A 150 10.11 -17.18 -19.77
CA GLU A 150 9.37 -18.27 -20.45
C GLU A 150 8.91 -17.93 -21.88
N SER A 151 8.83 -16.65 -22.23
CA SER A 151 8.18 -16.19 -23.47
C SER A 151 9.07 -15.38 -24.40
N LYS A 152 10.34 -15.13 -24.05
CA LYS A 152 11.27 -14.38 -24.90
C LYS A 152 11.81 -15.23 -26.06
N TYR A 153 12.22 -14.55 -27.14
CA TYR A 153 13.02 -15.10 -28.21
C TYR A 153 14.49 -14.72 -28.05
N ASP A 154 15.39 -15.42 -28.77
CA ASP A 154 16.84 -15.26 -28.61
C ASP A 154 17.37 -13.85 -29.00
N ASP A 155 16.63 -13.13 -29.85
CA ASP A 155 16.94 -11.79 -30.35
C ASP A 155 16.27 -10.68 -29.51
N GLU A 156 15.62 -11.01 -28.39
CA GLU A 156 14.91 -10.05 -27.54
C GLU A 156 15.67 -9.78 -26.26
N THR A 157 15.72 -8.50 -25.86
CA THR A 157 16.23 -8.03 -24.57
C THR A 157 15.19 -7.14 -23.87
N PHE A 158 15.09 -7.24 -22.56
CA PHE A 158 14.06 -6.55 -21.79
C PHE A 158 14.69 -5.67 -20.72
N TYR A 159 14.26 -4.41 -20.67
CA TYR A 159 14.76 -3.40 -19.74
C TYR A 159 13.64 -2.84 -18.87
N SER A 160 14.00 -2.45 -17.65
CA SER A 160 13.19 -1.58 -16.81
C SER A 160 13.79 -0.18 -16.73
N ALA A 161 12.97 0.84 -16.94
CA ALA A 161 13.33 2.23 -16.70
C ALA A 161 12.63 2.73 -15.45
N GLN A 162 13.35 2.85 -14.34
CA GLN A 162 12.86 3.28 -13.03
C GLN A 162 13.10 4.78 -12.84
N LEU A 163 12.10 5.60 -13.11
CA LEU A 163 12.26 7.06 -13.19
C LEU A 163 12.59 7.73 -11.85
N ILE A 164 12.15 7.17 -10.73
CA ILE A 164 12.42 7.76 -9.41
C ILE A 164 13.87 7.50 -8.98
N ASN A 165 14.39 6.32 -9.31
CA ASN A 165 15.74 5.91 -8.91
C ASN A 165 16.81 6.27 -9.95
N ASP A 166 16.42 6.90 -11.08
CA ASP A 166 17.30 7.17 -12.22
C ASP A 166 18.04 5.90 -12.71
N ASP A 167 17.32 4.75 -12.72
CA ASP A 167 17.87 3.45 -13.05
C ASP A 167 17.33 2.90 -14.36
N PHE A 168 18.23 2.36 -15.18
CA PHE A 168 17.91 1.67 -16.43
C PHE A 168 18.69 0.36 -16.48
N ALA A 169 18.00 -0.72 -16.18
CA ALA A 169 18.61 -2.03 -16.02
C ALA A 169 17.92 -3.10 -16.86
N GLU A 170 18.70 -4.07 -17.35
CA GLU A 170 18.17 -5.28 -17.93
C GLU A 170 17.37 -6.07 -16.89
N ILE A 171 16.25 -6.64 -17.34
CA ILE A 171 15.40 -7.47 -16.47
C ILE A 171 16.03 -8.85 -16.35
N GLU A 172 16.62 -9.14 -15.21
CA GLU A 172 17.21 -10.43 -14.89
C GLU A 172 16.15 -11.52 -14.76
N GLU A 173 16.45 -12.69 -15.29
CA GLU A 173 15.57 -13.86 -15.26
C GLU A 173 15.74 -14.64 -13.95
N PRO A 174 14.65 -14.94 -13.23
CA PRO A 174 14.75 -15.77 -12.03
C PRO A 174 15.01 -17.24 -12.41
N SER A 175 15.84 -17.91 -11.63
CA SER A 175 16.19 -19.32 -11.86
C SER A 175 15.02 -20.30 -11.70
N ASN A 176 13.92 -19.88 -11.03
CA ASN A 176 12.71 -20.66 -10.74
C ASN A 176 11.46 -20.10 -11.46
N SER A 177 11.63 -19.53 -12.66
CA SER A 177 10.54 -18.88 -13.44
C SER A 177 9.28 -19.72 -13.55
N LYS A 178 9.44 -21.01 -13.84
CA LYS A 178 8.30 -21.94 -14.00
C LYS A 178 7.51 -22.11 -12.70
N GLU A 179 8.18 -22.23 -11.58
CA GLU A 179 7.55 -22.36 -10.26
C GLU A 179 6.74 -21.10 -9.91
N ILE A 180 7.33 -19.92 -10.13
CA ILE A 180 6.66 -18.63 -9.94
C ILE A 180 5.39 -18.55 -10.79
N ILE A 181 5.47 -18.88 -12.08
CA ILE A 181 4.31 -18.86 -12.97
C ILE A 181 3.23 -19.83 -12.52
N ASP A 182 3.60 -21.06 -12.19
CA ASP A 182 2.65 -22.07 -11.76
C ASP A 182 1.95 -21.69 -10.42
N ASP A 183 2.64 -21.02 -9.51
CA ASP A 183 2.03 -20.51 -8.28
C ASP A 183 1.02 -19.38 -8.56
N TYR A 184 1.30 -18.49 -9.50
CA TYR A 184 0.34 -17.47 -9.92
C TYR A 184 -0.88 -18.07 -10.64
N PHE A 185 -0.73 -19.12 -11.42
CA PHE A 185 -1.87 -19.84 -11.99
C PHE A 185 -2.74 -20.55 -10.95
N LYS A 186 -2.18 -21.04 -9.84
CA LYS A 186 -2.95 -21.54 -8.70
C LYS A 186 -3.81 -20.45 -8.06
N ILE A 187 -3.30 -19.21 -7.97
CA ILE A 187 -4.08 -18.07 -7.48
C ILE A 187 -5.28 -17.79 -8.40
N ILE A 188 -5.07 -17.82 -9.72
CA ILE A 188 -6.16 -17.63 -10.69
C ILE A 188 -7.19 -18.76 -10.56
N GLU A 189 -6.74 -20.02 -10.41
CA GLU A 189 -7.62 -21.18 -10.22
C GLU A 189 -8.47 -21.03 -8.96
N ASP A 190 -7.87 -20.63 -7.83
CA ASP A 190 -8.60 -20.37 -6.58
C ASP A 190 -9.64 -19.26 -6.76
N TYR A 191 -9.26 -18.16 -7.41
CA TYR A 191 -10.15 -17.04 -7.70
C TYR A 191 -11.35 -17.41 -8.58
N GLU A 192 -11.15 -18.28 -9.58
CA GLU A 192 -12.20 -18.71 -10.51
C GLU A 192 -13.13 -19.76 -9.90
N THR A 193 -12.63 -20.61 -8.98
CA THR A 193 -13.35 -21.76 -8.44
C THR A 193 -13.99 -21.51 -7.08
N ASN A 194 -13.40 -20.65 -6.26
CA ASN A 194 -13.84 -20.44 -4.89
C ASN A 194 -14.70 -19.16 -4.73
N ARG A 195 -15.48 -19.14 -3.62
CA ARG A 195 -16.24 -17.95 -3.27
C ARG A 195 -15.29 -16.80 -2.92
N ARG A 196 -15.47 -15.69 -3.60
CA ARG A 196 -14.71 -14.46 -3.34
C ARG A 196 -14.92 -13.97 -1.92
N LYS A 197 -13.81 -13.65 -1.25
CA LYS A 197 -13.80 -13.09 0.10
C LYS A 197 -13.06 -11.76 0.10
N ALA A 198 -13.55 -10.83 0.92
CA ALA A 198 -12.81 -9.62 1.25
C ALA A 198 -11.86 -9.95 2.41
N GLU A 199 -10.58 -9.66 2.23
CA GLU A 199 -9.54 -9.90 3.23
C GLU A 199 -8.83 -8.57 3.54
N PRO A 200 -9.06 -7.97 4.73
CA PRO A 200 -8.45 -6.70 5.08
C PRO A 200 -6.95 -6.85 5.37
N GLY A 201 -6.13 -5.95 4.84
CA GLY A 201 -4.68 -5.98 5.00
C GLY A 201 -4.00 -4.74 4.38
N LEU A 202 -2.65 -4.77 4.26
CA LEU A 202 -1.86 -3.66 3.68
C LEU A 202 -2.30 -3.27 2.26
N HIS A 203 -2.73 -4.23 1.46
CA HIS A 203 -3.23 -3.99 0.10
C HIS A 203 -4.45 -3.06 0.06
N CYS A 204 -5.19 -2.92 1.16
CA CYS A 204 -6.32 -1.98 1.24
C CYS A 204 -5.89 -0.53 1.02
N TYR A 205 -4.62 -0.17 1.29
CA TYR A 205 -4.09 1.16 0.98
C TYR A 205 -4.03 1.47 -0.52
N MET A 206 -3.99 0.42 -1.34
CA MET A 206 -3.99 0.52 -2.80
C MET A 206 -5.34 0.12 -3.41
N CYS A 207 -6.31 -0.25 -2.58
CA CYS A 207 -7.62 -0.70 -3.02
C CYS A 207 -8.47 0.48 -3.49
N GLU A 208 -9.17 0.30 -4.60
CA GLU A 208 -10.10 1.29 -5.14
C GLU A 208 -11.49 1.22 -4.49
N ARG A 209 -11.73 0.28 -3.56
CA ARG A 209 -13.04 -0.02 -2.96
C ARG A 209 -13.08 -0.10 -1.43
N PRO A 210 -12.19 0.53 -0.66
CA PRO A 210 -12.10 0.27 0.78
C PRO A 210 -13.41 0.57 1.53
N SER A 211 -14.12 1.63 1.14
CA SER A 211 -15.40 2.02 1.75
C SER A 211 -16.62 1.20 1.30
N ARG A 212 -16.45 0.23 0.41
CA ARG A 212 -17.56 -0.53 -0.20
C ARG A 212 -17.50 -2.03 0.02
N CYS A 213 -16.36 -2.57 0.40
CA CYS A 213 -16.20 -4.02 0.59
C CYS A 213 -16.87 -4.54 1.85
N GLY A 214 -17.34 -3.67 2.74
CA GLY A 214 -17.97 -4.03 4.01
C GLY A 214 -16.99 -4.35 5.14
N GLN A 215 -15.68 -4.37 4.88
CA GLN A 215 -14.66 -4.62 5.91
C GLN A 215 -14.40 -3.40 6.81
N TYR A 216 -14.79 -2.21 6.35
CA TYR A 216 -14.71 -0.97 7.12
C TYR A 216 -16.11 -0.41 7.35
N PRO A 217 -16.78 -0.85 8.43
CA PRO A 217 -18.17 -0.51 8.70
C PRO A 217 -18.41 1.00 8.72
N LEU A 218 -19.61 1.40 8.37
CA LEU A 218 -20.03 2.79 8.46
C LEU A 218 -20.38 3.14 9.91
N VAL A 219 -19.93 4.30 10.34
CA VAL A 219 -20.31 4.84 11.66
C VAL A 219 -21.79 5.18 11.69
N ASP A 220 -22.31 5.77 10.61
CA ASP A 220 -23.71 6.08 10.40
C ASP A 220 -24.33 5.02 9.49
N ASN A 221 -25.65 4.81 9.61
CA ASN A 221 -26.38 3.81 8.78
C ASN A 221 -26.61 4.27 7.32
N GLU A 222 -25.75 5.13 6.78
CA GLU A 222 -25.82 5.61 5.40
C GLU A 222 -25.01 4.70 4.47
N GLU A 223 -25.60 4.28 3.34
CA GLU A 223 -24.91 3.44 2.36
C GLU A 223 -23.96 4.26 1.46
N VAL A 224 -22.74 3.77 1.23
CA VAL A 224 -21.79 4.40 0.30
C VAL A 224 -22.20 4.17 -1.15
N LYS A 225 -22.58 5.23 -1.85
CA LYS A 225 -23.00 5.19 -3.25
C LYS A 225 -21.78 5.31 -4.21
N SER A 226 -22.01 4.88 -5.46
CA SER A 226 -20.94 4.86 -6.50
C SER A 226 -20.42 6.23 -6.90
N ASN A 227 -21.16 7.29 -6.64
CA ASN A 227 -20.79 8.67 -6.95
C ASN A 227 -20.12 9.39 -5.76
N TYR A 228 -19.90 8.71 -4.63
CA TYR A 228 -19.16 9.28 -3.52
C TYR A 228 -17.67 9.25 -3.82
N ARG A 229 -16.96 10.33 -3.47
CA ARG A 229 -15.50 10.34 -3.48
C ARG A 229 -14.99 9.54 -2.28
N GLY A 230 -14.11 8.58 -2.50
CA GLY A 230 -13.45 7.83 -1.44
C GLY A 230 -12.10 8.44 -1.09
N ILE A 231 -11.81 8.56 0.20
CA ILE A 231 -10.47 8.91 0.72
C ILE A 231 -10.13 7.89 1.80
N LEU A 232 -8.95 7.25 1.65
CA LEU A 232 -8.44 6.32 2.65
C LEU A 232 -7.34 6.99 3.47
N ILE A 233 -7.53 7.03 4.77
CA ILE A 233 -6.56 7.52 5.75
C ILE A 233 -5.99 6.33 6.51
N SER A 234 -4.74 6.00 6.21
CA SER A 234 -4.02 4.99 6.97
C SER A 234 -3.68 5.46 8.38
N LYS A 235 -3.39 4.54 9.29
CA LYS A 235 -2.85 4.84 10.62
C LYS A 235 -1.73 5.90 10.57
N THR A 236 -0.72 5.69 9.75
CA THR A 236 0.40 6.64 9.58
C THR A 236 -0.07 8.01 9.09
N ASN A 237 -0.97 8.06 8.11
CA ASN A 237 -1.51 9.32 7.61
C ASN A 237 -2.37 10.04 8.64
N LEU A 238 -3.11 9.28 9.47
CA LEU A 238 -3.90 9.82 10.58
C LEU A 238 -3.01 10.50 11.62
N LEU A 239 -1.86 9.89 11.94
CA LEU A 239 -0.89 10.47 12.88
C LEU A 239 -0.22 11.73 12.30
N ASN A 240 0.10 11.71 11.01
CA ASN A 240 0.68 12.86 10.31
C ASN A 240 -0.31 14.01 10.13
N LEU A 241 -1.62 13.72 10.09
CA LEU A 241 -2.68 14.73 9.92
C LEU A 241 -2.65 15.82 10.99
N GLU A 242 -2.32 15.48 12.23
CA GLU A 242 -2.26 16.44 13.34
C GLU A 242 -1.01 17.33 13.25
N ASN A 243 0.06 16.82 12.66
CA ASN A 243 1.28 17.58 12.42
C ASN A 243 1.12 18.50 11.21
N CYS A 244 0.72 17.94 10.06
CA CYS A 244 0.57 18.65 8.81
C CYS A 244 -0.44 17.94 7.90
N GLU A 245 -1.57 18.58 7.58
CA GLU A 245 -2.59 17.98 6.71
C GLU A 245 -2.05 17.70 5.31
N ARG A 246 -1.14 18.56 4.80
CA ARG A 246 -0.51 18.36 3.50
C ARG A 246 0.32 17.09 3.46
N TRP A 247 1.09 16.78 4.50
CA TRP A 247 1.84 15.53 4.60
C TRP A 247 0.92 14.31 4.51
N SER A 248 -0.17 14.29 5.29
CA SER A 248 -1.16 13.22 5.25
C SER A 248 -1.83 13.11 3.88
N SER A 249 -2.28 14.23 3.31
CA SER A 249 -3.03 14.27 2.05
C SER A 249 -2.19 13.87 0.84
N TRP A 250 -0.92 14.22 0.80
CA TRP A 250 -0.03 13.91 -0.32
C TRP A 250 0.13 12.41 -0.51
N ARG A 251 0.13 11.65 0.57
CA ARG A 251 0.12 10.19 0.49
C ARG A 251 -1.27 9.63 0.25
N ALA A 252 -2.27 10.09 0.99
CA ALA A 252 -3.62 9.51 1.01
C ALA A 252 -4.42 9.80 -0.27
N GLN A 253 -4.26 11.02 -0.82
CA GLN A 253 -5.08 11.51 -1.91
C GLN A 253 -4.30 11.73 -3.21
N TYR A 254 -3.16 12.40 -3.13
CA TYR A 254 -2.47 12.89 -4.33
C TYR A 254 -1.35 11.96 -4.79
N SER A 255 -1.02 10.95 -4.00
CA SER A 255 0.03 9.96 -4.30
C SER A 255 1.34 10.63 -4.74
N ILE A 256 1.72 11.71 -4.08
CA ILE A 256 2.99 12.39 -4.34
C ILE A 256 4.12 11.39 -4.06
N PRO A 257 5.12 11.28 -4.93
CA PRO A 257 6.29 10.44 -4.67
C PRO A 257 7.05 10.94 -3.45
N LYS A 258 7.52 10.02 -2.62
CA LYS A 258 8.42 10.36 -1.52
C LYS A 258 9.80 10.74 -2.05
N ASP A 259 10.51 11.61 -1.31
CA ASP A 259 11.88 12.00 -1.65
C ASP A 259 12.87 10.86 -1.48
N PHE A 260 12.65 10.01 -0.45
CA PHE A 260 13.51 8.86 -0.14
C PHE A 260 12.69 7.71 0.43
N GLU A 261 13.15 6.50 0.17
CA GLU A 261 12.82 5.31 0.96
C GLU A 261 14.10 4.88 1.69
N ASN A 262 14.42 5.55 2.79
CA ASN A 262 15.52 5.11 3.65
C ASN A 262 15.00 4.09 4.65
N ASP A 263 15.31 2.84 4.41
CA ASP A 263 15.20 1.78 5.39
C ASP A 263 16.40 1.86 6.37
N SER A 264 16.20 2.59 7.46
CA SER A 264 17.19 2.55 8.54
C SER A 264 17.27 1.14 9.14
N ASP A 265 18.42 0.75 9.68
CA ASP A 265 18.60 -0.53 10.39
C ASP A 265 17.55 -0.73 11.49
N GLN A 266 17.13 0.37 12.13
CA GLN A 266 16.09 0.34 13.15
C GLN A 266 14.71 0.01 12.57
N ALA A 267 14.39 0.51 11.38
CA ALA A 267 13.14 0.18 10.70
C ALA A 267 13.14 -1.28 10.22
N GLN A 268 14.27 -1.77 9.71
CA GLN A 268 14.45 -3.19 9.34
C GLN A 268 14.32 -4.11 10.56
N LEU A 269 15.00 -3.77 11.66
CA LEU A 269 14.87 -4.51 12.92
C LEU A 269 13.41 -4.53 13.41
N GLY A 270 12.72 -3.40 13.34
CA GLY A 270 11.32 -3.30 13.72
C GLY A 270 10.44 -4.26 12.92
N ARG A 271 10.55 -4.27 11.59
CA ARG A 271 9.78 -5.19 10.73
C ARG A 271 10.09 -6.65 11.00
N LYS A 272 11.38 -7.02 11.09
CA LYS A 272 11.78 -8.38 11.43
C LYS A 272 11.24 -8.81 12.80
N TYR A 273 11.31 -7.95 13.80
CA TYR A 273 10.76 -8.24 15.13
C TYR A 273 9.26 -8.48 15.08
N HIS A 274 8.48 -7.64 14.36
CA HIS A 274 7.05 -7.83 14.20
C HIS A 274 6.74 -9.16 13.52
N ASP A 275 7.40 -9.47 12.40
CA ASP A 275 7.21 -10.73 11.66
C ASP A 275 7.46 -11.98 12.54
N PHE A 276 8.56 -12.00 13.31
CA PHE A 276 8.86 -13.12 14.19
C PHE A 276 7.90 -13.19 15.38
N ALA A 277 7.55 -12.05 16.00
CA ALA A 277 6.60 -12.04 17.11
C ALA A 277 5.22 -12.57 16.67
N GLN A 278 4.76 -12.18 15.49
CA GLN A 278 3.50 -12.68 14.92
C GLN A 278 3.54 -14.19 14.66
N LYS A 279 4.60 -14.70 14.05
CA LYS A 279 4.80 -16.15 13.84
C LYS A 279 4.84 -16.96 15.14
N MET A 280 5.32 -16.35 16.21
CA MET A 280 5.41 -16.99 17.52
C MET A 280 4.08 -17.00 18.27
N LEU A 281 3.27 -15.94 18.16
CA LEU A 281 2.12 -15.71 19.01
C LEU A 281 0.79 -16.15 18.38
N VAL A 282 0.65 -16.08 17.05
CA VAL A 282 -0.62 -16.42 16.38
C VAL A 282 -0.90 -17.91 16.47
N ASN A 283 -2.11 -18.26 16.93
CA ASN A 283 -2.57 -19.63 17.15
C ASN A 283 -1.68 -20.48 18.08
N ASN A 284 -0.91 -19.81 18.93
CA ASN A 284 -0.08 -20.46 19.93
C ASN A 284 -0.85 -20.56 21.28
N ASN A 285 -1.07 -21.75 21.76
CA ASN A 285 -1.75 -21.99 23.02
C ASN A 285 -0.78 -22.06 24.23
N ASP A 286 0.55 -21.98 23.98
CA ASP A 286 1.59 -22.07 25.03
C ASP A 286 2.57 -20.89 24.96
N ILE A 287 2.02 -19.68 24.84
CA ILE A 287 2.80 -18.43 24.69
C ILE A 287 3.80 -18.25 25.84
N PHE A 288 3.44 -18.70 27.05
CA PHE A 288 4.26 -18.56 28.26
C PHE A 288 5.07 -19.83 28.57
N GLY A 289 5.14 -20.77 27.62
CA GLY A 289 5.83 -22.03 27.79
C GLY A 289 7.36 -21.93 27.82
N THR A 290 8.00 -22.87 28.54
CA THR A 290 9.47 -22.87 28.71
C THR A 290 10.26 -23.11 27.41
N ASN A 291 9.62 -23.59 26.35
CA ASN A 291 10.25 -23.88 25.06
C ASN A 291 10.14 -22.74 24.05
N GLU A 292 9.38 -21.69 24.33
CA GLU A 292 9.10 -20.61 23.37
C GLU A 292 10.40 -19.91 22.89
N ILE A 293 11.33 -19.64 23.79
CA ILE A 293 12.59 -19.01 23.42
C ILE A 293 13.42 -19.91 22.48
N LYS A 294 13.47 -21.22 22.75
CA LYS A 294 14.17 -22.17 21.86
C LYS A 294 13.54 -22.27 20.48
N ARG A 295 12.22 -22.19 20.42
CA ARG A 295 11.45 -22.16 19.16
C ARG A 295 11.81 -20.90 18.35
N LEU A 296 11.86 -19.74 19.00
CA LEU A 296 12.29 -18.50 18.34
C LEU A 296 13.77 -18.57 17.88
N GLU A 297 14.65 -19.10 18.71
CA GLU A 297 16.07 -19.30 18.34
C GLU A 297 16.20 -20.14 17.07
N SER A 298 15.42 -21.19 16.92
CA SER A 298 15.41 -22.02 15.71
C SER A 298 14.87 -21.25 14.49
N LEU A 299 13.83 -20.43 14.64
CA LEU A 299 13.33 -19.60 13.55
C LEU A 299 14.30 -18.53 13.09
N LEU A 300 15.23 -18.11 13.99
CA LEU A 300 16.24 -17.09 13.72
C LEU A 300 17.57 -17.66 13.20
N GLU A 301 17.70 -18.97 12.94
CA GLU A 301 18.98 -19.58 12.57
C GLU A 301 19.64 -18.94 11.35
N ASN A 302 18.84 -18.49 10.38
CA ASN A 302 19.35 -17.87 9.14
C ASN A 302 19.47 -16.34 9.20
N GLU A 303 19.17 -15.71 10.34
CA GLU A 303 19.29 -14.28 10.49
C GLU A 303 20.70 -13.85 10.89
N GLU A 304 21.09 -12.62 10.53
CA GLU A 304 22.33 -12.01 10.98
C GLU A 304 22.40 -11.93 12.51
N GLU A 305 23.57 -12.23 13.10
CA GLU A 305 23.74 -12.35 14.56
C GLU A 305 23.30 -11.08 15.30
N ASN A 306 23.54 -9.89 14.74
CA ASN A 306 23.12 -8.62 15.34
C ASN A 306 21.59 -8.50 15.44
N PHE A 307 20.85 -8.87 14.38
CA PHE A 307 19.38 -8.88 14.39
C PHE A 307 18.85 -9.96 15.33
N LYS A 308 19.43 -11.14 15.30
CA LYS A 308 19.07 -12.27 16.16
C LYS A 308 19.08 -11.89 17.64
N VAL A 309 20.20 -11.33 18.13
CA VAL A 309 20.34 -10.91 19.54
C VAL A 309 19.28 -9.87 19.92
N GLN A 310 19.05 -8.88 19.06
CA GLN A 310 18.07 -7.82 19.34
C GLN A 310 16.64 -8.32 19.30
N ILE A 311 16.28 -9.19 18.34
CA ILE A 311 14.93 -9.77 18.25
C ILE A 311 14.65 -10.65 19.46
N LEU A 312 15.58 -11.51 19.87
CA LEU A 312 15.47 -12.33 21.07
C LEU A 312 15.25 -11.50 22.33
N LYS A 313 16.00 -10.40 22.48
CA LYS A 313 15.83 -9.48 23.61
C LYS A 313 14.41 -8.89 23.61
N LYS A 314 13.98 -8.30 22.49
CA LYS A 314 12.66 -7.68 22.38
C LYS A 314 11.52 -8.67 22.59
N TYR A 315 11.65 -9.89 22.10
CA TYR A 315 10.64 -10.93 22.30
C TYR A 315 10.56 -11.37 23.78
N LYS A 316 11.68 -11.50 24.49
CA LYS A 316 11.69 -11.77 25.92
C LYS A 316 10.98 -10.66 26.72
N GLU A 317 11.27 -9.39 26.39
CA GLU A 317 10.57 -8.24 26.98
C GLU A 317 9.06 -8.29 26.72
N LEU A 318 8.64 -8.63 25.47
CA LEU A 318 7.23 -8.79 25.12
C LEU A 318 6.55 -9.87 25.97
N ILE A 319 7.15 -11.06 26.06
CA ILE A 319 6.55 -12.16 26.84
C ILE A 319 6.48 -11.81 28.33
N GLN A 320 7.54 -11.20 28.88
CA GLN A 320 7.54 -10.74 30.27
C GLN A 320 6.40 -9.74 30.54
N GLU A 321 6.25 -8.73 29.67
CA GLU A 321 5.19 -7.73 29.82
C GLU A 321 3.78 -8.35 29.73
N LEU A 322 3.57 -9.30 28.81
CA LEU A 322 2.32 -10.03 28.72
C LEU A 322 2.10 -10.90 29.97
N ASP A 323 3.13 -11.57 30.46
CA ASP A 323 3.08 -12.45 31.66
C ASP A 323 2.71 -11.68 32.93
N GLU A 324 3.26 -10.48 33.09
CA GLU A 324 3.02 -9.61 34.26
C GLU A 324 1.64 -8.92 34.23
N ASN A 325 1.10 -8.63 33.05
CA ASN A 325 -0.14 -7.86 32.90
C ASN A 325 -1.38 -8.70 32.58
N ILE A 326 -1.21 -9.97 32.20
CA ILE A 326 -2.30 -10.91 31.93
C ILE A 326 -2.45 -11.87 33.11
N SER A 327 -3.50 -11.66 33.90
CA SER A 327 -3.76 -12.47 35.11
C SER A 327 -4.30 -13.86 34.80
N ASP A 328 -5.12 -14.01 33.75
CA ASP A 328 -5.74 -15.26 33.34
C ASP A 328 -5.20 -15.69 31.96
N LYS A 329 -4.06 -16.39 32.00
CA LYS A 329 -3.30 -16.77 30.81
C LYS A 329 -4.02 -17.79 29.93
N ASP A 330 -4.84 -18.65 30.52
CA ASP A 330 -5.60 -19.68 29.82
C ASP A 330 -6.72 -19.07 28.95
N ASN A 331 -7.14 -17.87 29.26
CA ASN A 331 -8.16 -17.12 28.51
C ASN A 331 -7.60 -16.07 27.55
N LEU A 332 -6.29 -16.13 27.24
CA LEU A 332 -5.68 -15.35 26.20
C LEU A 332 -5.64 -16.17 24.90
N GLU A 333 -6.27 -15.65 23.85
CA GLU A 333 -6.22 -16.20 22.50
C GLU A 333 -5.76 -15.13 21.52
N ILE A 334 -4.69 -15.40 20.76
CA ILE A 334 -4.22 -14.57 19.63
C ILE A 334 -4.47 -15.33 18.33
N LYS A 335 -5.32 -14.82 17.46
CA LYS A 335 -5.81 -15.55 16.28
C LYS A 335 -5.33 -14.99 14.95
N LEU A 336 -5.12 -13.68 14.87
CA LEU A 336 -4.81 -12.99 13.63
C LEU A 336 -3.62 -12.06 13.83
N SER A 337 -2.85 -11.87 12.77
CA SER A 337 -1.81 -10.84 12.67
C SER A 337 -2.07 -9.96 11.45
N GLU A 338 -1.51 -8.76 11.47
CA GLU A 338 -1.59 -7.80 10.37
C GLU A 338 -3.04 -7.57 9.90
N TYR A 339 -3.97 -7.53 10.86
CA TYR A 339 -5.38 -7.45 10.54
C TYR A 339 -5.86 -6.01 10.38
N GLY A 340 -6.49 -5.72 9.23
CA GLY A 340 -7.03 -4.39 8.94
C GLY A 340 -8.28 -4.07 9.76
N LEU A 341 -8.15 -3.15 10.70
CA LEU A 341 -9.26 -2.59 11.49
C LEU A 341 -9.51 -1.14 11.09
N GLY A 342 -10.77 -0.75 11.04
CA GLY A 342 -11.14 0.61 10.71
C GLY A 342 -12.62 0.79 10.47
N PHE A 343 -13.00 1.96 9.99
CA PHE A 343 -14.38 2.35 9.76
C PHE A 343 -14.47 3.49 8.74
N THR A 344 -15.67 3.74 8.24
CA THR A 344 -15.93 4.79 7.25
C THR A 344 -16.93 5.81 7.80
N ILE A 345 -16.64 7.09 7.57
CA ILE A 345 -17.50 8.23 7.88
C ILE A 345 -17.86 8.93 6.57
N ILE A 346 -19.11 9.31 6.38
CA ILE A 346 -19.58 10.02 5.18
C ILE A 346 -19.87 11.47 5.53
N GLU A 347 -19.18 12.39 4.84
CA GLU A 347 -19.30 13.84 5.04
C GLU A 347 -19.66 14.58 3.76
N ASP A 348 -20.22 15.77 3.91
CA ASP A 348 -20.31 16.72 2.82
C ASP A 348 -18.93 17.31 2.51
N GLY A 349 -18.60 17.40 1.22
CA GLY A 349 -17.28 17.87 0.85
C GLY A 349 -17.12 18.15 -0.63
N ILE A 350 -15.88 18.24 -1.11
CA ILE A 350 -15.56 18.58 -2.48
C ILE A 350 -15.37 17.31 -3.30
N VAL A 351 -16.12 17.18 -4.40
CA VAL A 351 -15.94 16.11 -5.38
C VAL A 351 -15.59 16.68 -6.74
N ALA A 352 -14.91 15.91 -7.57
CA ALA A 352 -14.61 16.28 -8.95
C ALA A 352 -15.27 15.29 -9.91
N ASN A 353 -15.74 15.77 -11.05
CA ASN A 353 -16.13 14.91 -12.16
C ASN A 353 -14.89 14.47 -12.98
N LYS A 354 -15.11 13.67 -14.04
CA LYS A 354 -14.04 13.20 -14.92
C LYS A 354 -13.23 14.34 -15.59
N ASN A 355 -13.83 15.54 -15.71
CA ASN A 355 -13.18 16.72 -16.28
C ASN A 355 -12.57 17.61 -15.20
N MET A 356 -12.37 17.11 -13.97
CA MET A 356 -11.87 17.85 -12.80
C MET A 356 -12.70 19.10 -12.44
N THR A 357 -13.95 19.17 -12.88
CA THR A 357 -14.86 20.24 -12.44
C THR A 357 -15.30 19.94 -11.01
N LEU A 358 -15.01 20.88 -10.12
CA LEU A 358 -15.31 20.77 -8.69
C LEU A 358 -16.80 21.08 -8.44
N ARG A 359 -17.36 20.36 -7.48
CA ARG A 359 -18.71 20.59 -6.97
C ARG A 359 -18.82 20.08 -5.54
N ASP A 360 -19.82 20.55 -4.81
CA ASP A 360 -20.22 19.93 -3.55
C ASP A 360 -20.78 18.52 -3.78
N GLY A 361 -20.50 17.63 -2.85
CA GLY A 361 -20.95 16.25 -2.92
C GLY A 361 -20.59 15.46 -1.68
N ARG A 362 -20.80 14.14 -1.72
CA ARG A 362 -20.54 13.26 -0.59
C ARG A 362 -19.15 12.65 -0.70
N VAL A 363 -18.45 12.62 0.42
CA VAL A 363 -17.10 12.05 0.57
C VAL A 363 -17.12 10.96 1.63
N ALA A 364 -16.70 9.76 1.26
CA ALA A 364 -16.53 8.64 2.19
C ALA A 364 -15.06 8.61 2.65
N VAL A 365 -14.82 9.00 3.89
CA VAL A 365 -13.51 8.97 4.52
C VAL A 365 -13.37 7.67 5.31
N THR A 366 -12.50 6.78 4.87
CA THR A 366 -12.21 5.52 5.54
C THR A 366 -10.93 5.67 6.35
N PHE A 367 -11.03 5.50 7.65
CA PHE A 367 -9.89 5.40 8.56
C PHE A 367 -9.55 3.94 8.75
N MET A 368 -8.28 3.56 8.56
CA MET A 368 -7.86 2.19 8.78
C MET A 368 -6.45 2.10 9.37
N GLY A 369 -6.25 1.11 10.20
CA GLY A 369 -4.95 0.66 10.68
C GLY A 369 -4.81 -0.83 10.50
N GLN A 370 -3.58 -1.30 10.45
CA GLN A 370 -3.24 -2.70 10.49
C GLN A 370 -2.75 -3.00 11.90
N ALA A 371 -3.51 -3.79 12.63
CA ALA A 371 -3.19 -4.21 13.98
C ALA A 371 -2.18 -5.36 13.94
N ASP A 372 -1.10 -5.27 14.71
CA ASP A 372 -0.05 -6.30 14.71
C ASP A 372 -0.61 -7.67 15.09
N LEU A 373 -1.43 -7.71 16.15
CA LEU A 373 -2.05 -8.94 16.64
C LEU A 373 -3.48 -8.66 17.10
N VAL A 374 -4.40 -9.57 16.77
CA VAL A 374 -5.80 -9.52 17.18
C VAL A 374 -6.21 -10.85 17.79
N GLY A 375 -6.92 -10.78 18.90
CA GLY A 375 -7.36 -11.95 19.63
C GLY A 375 -8.49 -11.66 20.60
N ARG A 376 -8.57 -12.49 21.66
CA ARG A 376 -9.51 -12.33 22.74
C ARG A 376 -8.80 -12.52 24.09
N TYR A 377 -9.24 -11.77 25.08
CA TYR A 377 -8.86 -11.96 26.47
C TYR A 377 -10.12 -11.95 27.34
N ASN A 378 -10.32 -13.04 28.10
CA ASN A 378 -11.55 -13.27 28.85
C ASN A 378 -12.82 -13.14 27.95
N GLY A 379 -12.75 -13.66 26.73
CA GLY A 379 -13.82 -13.63 25.76
C GLY A 379 -14.07 -12.28 25.06
N LYS A 380 -13.42 -11.18 25.50
CA LYS A 380 -13.54 -9.83 24.91
C LYS A 380 -12.46 -9.60 23.85
N PRO A 381 -12.73 -8.79 22.80
CA PRO A 381 -11.72 -8.43 21.82
C PRO A 381 -10.48 -7.79 22.44
N LEU A 382 -9.32 -8.30 22.05
CA LEU A 382 -8.01 -7.80 22.41
C LEU A 382 -7.22 -7.48 21.14
N ILE A 383 -6.63 -6.29 21.13
CA ILE A 383 -5.69 -5.86 20.10
C ILE A 383 -4.36 -5.61 20.78
N ILE A 384 -3.27 -6.14 20.21
CA ILE A 384 -1.92 -5.92 20.70
C ILE A 384 -1.12 -5.24 19.58
N GLU A 385 -0.59 -4.07 19.90
CA GLU A 385 0.26 -3.28 19.02
C GLU A 385 1.68 -3.29 19.56
N LEU A 386 2.62 -3.74 18.75
CA LEU A 386 4.03 -3.85 19.11
C LEU A 386 4.75 -2.55 18.80
N LYS A 387 5.52 -2.02 19.73
CA LYS A 387 6.24 -0.76 19.58
C LYS A 387 7.72 -0.96 19.89
N THR A 388 8.58 -0.73 18.88
CA THR A 388 10.03 -0.73 19.04
C THR A 388 10.59 0.65 19.39
N GLY A 389 9.75 1.69 19.34
CA GLY A 389 10.04 3.08 19.67
C GLY A 389 9.57 3.47 21.08
N ARG A 390 9.67 4.77 21.36
CA ARG A 390 9.15 5.37 22.59
C ARG A 390 7.65 5.61 22.52
N GLU A 391 7.02 5.68 23.68
CA GLU A 391 5.63 6.10 23.81
C GLU A 391 5.39 7.48 23.18
N SER A 392 4.27 7.62 22.47
CA SER A 392 3.84 8.83 21.78
C SER A 392 2.42 9.23 22.20
N GLN A 393 2.13 10.52 22.16
CA GLN A 393 0.75 11.02 22.34
C GLN A 393 -0.20 10.50 21.26
N ASN A 394 0.34 10.12 20.11
CA ASN A 394 -0.41 9.56 18.98
C ASN A 394 -0.93 8.14 19.25
N ASP A 395 -0.34 7.40 20.21
CA ASP A 395 -0.74 6.02 20.53
C ASP A 395 -2.19 5.93 21.04
N LEU A 396 -2.69 7.00 21.66
CA LEU A 396 -4.11 7.06 22.03
C LEU A 396 -5.03 7.12 20.82
N THR A 397 -4.69 7.94 19.83
CA THR A 397 -5.48 8.05 18.59
C THR A 397 -5.47 6.73 17.79
N GLU A 398 -4.37 6.01 17.81
CA GLU A 398 -4.24 4.68 17.23
C GLU A 398 -5.12 3.66 17.97
N ALA A 399 -5.07 3.65 19.32
CA ALA A 399 -5.92 2.78 20.12
C ALA A 399 -7.42 3.06 19.90
N GLU A 400 -7.82 4.34 19.81
CA GLU A 400 -9.19 4.75 19.49
C GLU A 400 -9.64 4.27 18.09
N LEU A 401 -8.75 4.35 17.11
CA LEU A 401 -9.01 3.84 15.74
C LEU A 401 -9.31 2.34 15.77
N TYR A 402 -8.46 1.57 16.43
CA TYR A 402 -8.63 0.13 16.54
C TYR A 402 -9.85 -0.27 17.35
N ALA A 403 -10.07 0.39 18.49
CA ALA A 403 -11.21 0.09 19.35
C ALA A 403 -12.54 0.34 18.66
N LEU A 404 -12.70 1.48 17.98
CA LEU A 404 -13.92 1.79 17.23
C LEU A 404 -14.09 0.86 16.02
N GLY A 405 -13.01 0.57 15.29
CA GLY A 405 -13.03 -0.38 14.17
C GLY A 405 -13.45 -1.78 14.61
N ALA A 406 -12.89 -2.29 15.70
CA ALA A 406 -13.23 -3.59 16.25
C ALA A 406 -14.67 -3.62 16.81
N LYS A 407 -15.10 -2.58 17.53
CA LYS A 407 -16.48 -2.45 17.99
C LYS A 407 -17.49 -2.57 16.86
N LEU A 408 -17.30 -1.81 15.80
CA LEU A 408 -18.24 -1.78 14.68
C LEU A 408 -18.23 -3.09 13.87
N LEU A 409 -17.06 -3.69 13.68
CA LEU A 409 -16.91 -4.92 12.92
C LEU A 409 -17.42 -6.15 13.66
N LEU A 410 -17.14 -6.24 14.99
CA LEU A 410 -17.45 -7.40 15.81
C LEU A 410 -18.76 -7.23 16.59
N ASN A 411 -19.34 -6.03 16.60
CA ASN A 411 -20.52 -5.67 17.38
C ASN A 411 -20.35 -5.93 18.90
N GLU A 412 -19.17 -5.57 19.42
CA GLU A 412 -18.81 -5.74 20.84
C GLU A 412 -18.70 -4.38 21.53
N ASP A 413 -19.27 -4.24 22.72
CA ASP A 413 -19.27 -2.96 23.44
C ASP A 413 -17.96 -2.67 24.19
N GLU A 414 -17.15 -3.70 24.45
CA GLU A 414 -15.89 -3.53 25.17
C GLU A 414 -14.73 -4.06 24.31
N VAL A 415 -13.70 -3.24 24.12
CA VAL A 415 -12.49 -3.58 23.39
C VAL A 415 -11.27 -3.15 24.19
N THR A 416 -10.28 -4.02 24.31
CA THR A 416 -9.00 -3.69 24.96
C THR A 416 -7.88 -3.60 23.92
N VAL A 417 -7.05 -2.57 24.03
CA VAL A 417 -5.86 -2.35 23.19
C VAL A 417 -4.63 -2.31 24.10
N PHE A 418 -3.69 -3.19 23.84
CA PHE A 418 -2.37 -3.19 24.48
C PHE A 418 -1.34 -2.58 23.55
N HIS A 419 -0.64 -1.54 24.00
CA HIS A 419 0.62 -1.12 23.39
C HIS A 419 1.77 -1.72 24.18
N VAL A 420 2.57 -2.56 23.53
CA VAL A 420 3.73 -3.22 24.15
C VAL A 420 5.01 -2.60 23.58
N TYR A 421 5.69 -1.84 24.41
CA TYR A 421 6.94 -1.17 24.07
C TYR A 421 8.12 -2.07 24.43
N THR A 422 8.95 -2.39 23.45
CA THR A 422 10.18 -3.17 23.60
C THR A 422 11.38 -2.32 23.16
N ASN A 423 11.74 -1.36 23.98
CA ASN A 423 12.80 -0.41 23.72
C ASN A 423 14.03 -0.64 24.63
N GLN A 424 14.99 0.30 24.60
CA GLN A 424 16.28 0.15 25.30
C GLN A 424 16.17 0.12 26.85
N ASP A 425 15.06 0.58 27.40
CA ASP A 425 14.89 0.78 28.84
C ASP A 425 14.09 -0.37 29.52
N GLY A 426 13.90 -1.48 28.79
CA GLY A 426 13.05 -2.60 29.19
C GLY A 426 11.66 -2.55 28.53
N GLY A 427 10.87 -3.59 28.77
CA GLY A 427 9.52 -3.69 28.28
C GLY A 427 8.55 -2.78 29.05
N LYS A 428 7.46 -2.39 28.43
CA LYS A 428 6.34 -1.69 29.08
C LYS A 428 5.05 -1.96 28.34
N LEU A 429 4.07 -2.53 29.03
CA LEU A 429 2.72 -2.69 28.51
C LEU A 429 1.81 -1.57 29.01
N LYS A 430 1.09 -0.95 28.08
CA LYS A 430 0.03 0.02 28.39
C LYS A 430 -1.33 -0.50 27.96
N PRO A 431 -2.17 -0.97 28.88
CA PRO A 431 -3.55 -1.34 28.59
C PRO A 431 -4.43 -0.11 28.44
N ARG A 432 -5.32 -0.14 27.45
CA ARG A 432 -6.40 0.82 27.28
C ARG A 432 -7.69 0.04 26.99
N SER A 433 -8.67 0.17 27.86
CA SER A 433 -9.98 -0.44 27.66
C SER A 433 -10.98 0.64 27.29
N PHE A 434 -11.77 0.35 26.26
CA PHE A 434 -12.81 1.23 25.74
C PHE A 434 -14.15 0.55 25.95
N GLY A 435 -15.08 1.28 26.52
CA GLY A 435 -16.44 0.85 26.78
C GLY A 435 -17.48 1.70 26.06
N LYS A 436 -18.74 1.39 26.31
CA LYS A 436 -19.87 2.05 25.62
C LYS A 436 -19.83 3.58 25.71
N ASP A 437 -19.42 4.11 26.86
CA ASP A 437 -19.43 5.56 27.14
C ASP A 437 -18.31 6.32 26.40
N ASP A 438 -17.25 5.62 25.97
CA ASP A 438 -16.11 6.22 25.27
C ASP A 438 -16.40 6.49 23.79
N TYR A 439 -17.21 5.64 23.15
CA TYR A 439 -17.36 5.63 21.71
C TYR A 439 -18.02 6.87 21.14
N GLU A 440 -18.94 7.53 21.84
CA GLU A 440 -19.55 8.78 21.37
C GLU A 440 -18.49 9.87 21.19
N SER A 441 -17.58 10.00 22.15
CA SER A 441 -16.50 10.98 22.10
C SER A 441 -15.49 10.64 20.99
N ILE A 442 -15.17 9.36 20.82
CA ILE A 442 -14.27 8.86 19.75
C ILE A 442 -14.87 9.14 18.37
N ILE A 443 -16.14 8.79 18.16
CA ILE A 443 -16.86 9.05 16.92
C ILE A 443 -16.80 10.53 16.56
N LYS A 444 -17.15 11.42 17.51
CA LYS A 444 -17.11 12.87 17.29
C LYS A 444 -15.72 13.38 16.94
N LYS A 445 -14.67 12.84 17.55
CA LYS A 445 -13.27 13.16 17.24
C LYS A 445 -12.94 12.80 15.79
N PHE A 446 -13.35 11.62 15.32
CA PHE A 446 -13.11 11.19 13.95
C PHE A 446 -14.01 11.87 12.91
N GLN A 447 -15.25 12.22 13.27
CA GLN A 447 -16.13 13.06 12.43
C GLN A 447 -15.49 14.43 12.15
N ASN A 448 -14.96 15.11 13.18
CA ASN A 448 -14.24 16.36 12.99
C ASN A 448 -13.04 16.24 12.04
N LYS A 449 -12.32 15.09 12.08
CA LYS A 449 -11.23 14.82 11.13
C LYS A 449 -11.77 14.57 9.72
N ALA A 450 -12.83 13.78 9.59
CA ALA A 450 -13.46 13.48 8.31
C ALA A 450 -14.00 14.74 7.63
N GLU A 451 -14.62 15.66 8.38
CA GLU A 451 -15.09 16.96 7.90
C GLU A 451 -13.94 17.82 7.33
N ARG A 452 -12.78 17.84 7.98
CA ARG A 452 -11.58 18.54 7.45
C ARG A 452 -11.07 17.89 6.17
N ILE A 453 -10.97 16.57 6.15
CA ILE A 453 -10.46 15.76 5.03
C ILE A 453 -11.39 15.86 3.81
N SER A 454 -12.71 15.86 4.02
CA SER A 454 -13.69 15.94 2.93
C SER A 454 -13.58 17.24 2.11
N LYS A 455 -13.02 18.29 2.70
CA LYS A 455 -12.80 19.61 2.09
C LYS A 455 -11.50 19.73 1.28
N TRP A 456 -10.64 18.71 1.28
CA TRP A 456 -9.44 18.72 0.44
C TRP A 456 -9.83 18.81 -1.04
N ASN A 457 -9.25 19.77 -1.74
CA ASN A 457 -9.51 19.98 -3.16
C ASN A 457 -8.84 18.87 -4.01
N PRO A 458 -9.59 17.99 -4.70
CA PRO A 458 -8.98 16.91 -5.49
C PRO A 458 -8.15 17.40 -6.68
N ALA A 459 -8.30 18.65 -7.08
CA ALA A 459 -7.58 19.26 -8.20
C ALA A 459 -6.37 20.12 -7.77
N ASP A 460 -6.06 20.21 -6.46
CA ASP A 460 -4.99 21.06 -5.94
C ASP A 460 -4.30 20.41 -4.73
N SER A 461 -3.15 19.80 -4.93
CA SER A 461 -2.37 19.13 -3.89
C SER A 461 -1.76 20.09 -2.86
N LEU A 462 -1.79 21.40 -3.11
CA LEU A 462 -1.34 22.44 -2.18
C LEU A 462 -2.47 22.99 -1.31
N SER A 463 -3.73 22.66 -1.61
CA SER A 463 -4.91 23.13 -0.87
C SER A 463 -5.00 22.64 0.59
N PRO A 464 -4.56 21.44 0.98
CA PRO A 464 -4.57 21.04 2.38
C PRO A 464 -3.65 21.94 3.21
N LYS A 465 -4.09 22.24 4.43
CA LYS A 465 -3.36 23.11 5.35
C LYS A 465 -1.95 22.56 5.60
N PHE A 466 -0.95 23.40 5.45
CA PHE A 466 0.40 23.07 5.86
C PHE A 466 0.73 23.71 7.23
N THR A 467 1.61 23.04 7.96
CA THR A 467 2.10 23.54 9.24
C THR A 467 3.57 23.16 9.35
N VAL A 468 4.42 24.14 9.70
CA VAL A 468 5.84 23.94 9.93
C VAL A 468 6.09 23.56 11.37
N GLY A 469 6.98 22.62 11.62
CA GLY A 469 7.39 22.19 12.94
C GLY A 469 8.56 21.20 12.90
N ASP A 470 8.98 20.70 14.06
CA ASP A 470 10.09 19.74 14.15
C ASP A 470 9.88 18.46 13.35
N TRP A 471 8.62 18.09 13.09
CA TRP A 471 8.27 16.95 12.23
C TRP A 471 8.69 17.14 10.77
N CYS A 472 8.95 18.37 10.30
CA CYS A 472 9.43 18.60 8.94
C CYS A 472 10.78 17.95 8.67
N THR A 473 11.62 17.75 9.70
CA THR A 473 12.92 17.07 9.57
C THR A 473 12.78 15.58 9.24
N ASN A 474 11.62 14.99 9.53
CA ASN A 474 11.30 13.59 9.25
C ASN A 474 10.20 13.43 8.18
N CYS A 475 9.86 14.52 7.49
CA CYS A 475 8.83 14.47 6.46
C CYS A 475 9.35 13.81 5.18
N ASP A 476 8.57 12.88 4.63
CA ASP A 476 8.91 12.16 3.39
C ASP A 476 8.99 13.07 2.13
N TYR A 477 8.65 14.36 2.25
CA TYR A 477 8.45 15.27 1.13
C TYR A 477 9.22 16.59 1.28
N GLN A 478 10.38 16.57 1.93
CA GLN A 478 11.17 17.78 2.21
C GLN A 478 11.57 18.52 0.94
N THR A 479 12.08 17.80 -0.07
CA THR A 479 12.54 18.41 -1.33
C THR A 479 11.39 18.83 -2.23
N THR A 480 10.26 18.15 -2.11
CA THR A 480 9.04 18.42 -2.90
C THR A 480 8.21 19.55 -2.29
N CYS A 481 8.30 19.77 -0.97
CA CYS A 481 7.50 20.75 -0.25
C CYS A 481 7.99 22.20 -0.54
N PRO A 482 7.15 23.06 -1.16
CA PRO A 482 7.57 24.42 -1.48
C PRO A 482 7.80 25.31 -0.25
N GLU A 483 7.30 24.88 0.90
CA GLU A 483 7.37 25.62 2.18
C GLU A 483 8.56 25.17 3.05
N TYR A 484 9.21 24.06 2.69
CA TYR A 484 10.43 23.59 3.35
C TYR A 484 11.65 24.22 2.65
N ARG A 485 12.22 25.26 3.28
CA ARG A 485 13.40 25.97 2.79
C ARG A 485 14.41 26.18 3.91
#